data_44b42954b5d3472337cfed3e646e87a3
#
_entry.id   44b42954b5d3472337cfed3e646e87a3
#
_cell.length_a   1.000
_cell.length_b   1.000
_cell.length_c   1.000
_cell.angle_alpha   90.00
_cell.angle_beta   90.00
_cell.angle_gamma   90.00
#
_symmetry.space_group_name_H-M   'P 1'
#
loop_
_entity.id
_entity.type
_entity.pdbx_description
1 polymer ?
#
loop_
_entity_poly.entity_id
_entity_poly.type
_entity_poly.pdbx_seq_one_letter_code
_entity_poly.pdbx_strand_id
1 'polypeptide(L)'
;VEKLFEGKQGAVICMHPLSGQVLAYLSAPDYDLNSFVGPVPRHIWDAWNRDDAHPLLNRVIQGLYPPGSTMKLIAAALTLEQRKVSEKWIVNCSGAYTLGDRTFHCWNAGGHGKVNMQQAITHSCNIYFYQLIQKLSFENWKLSELIVILCIPSTGWSLRLFN
;
A
#
# COMPACT_ATOMS: atom_id res chain seq x y z
N VAL A 1 -14.47 14.34 -6.62
CA VAL A 1 -13.15 13.94 -6.06
C VAL A 1 -12.21 15.15 -6.07
N GLU A 2 -12.06 15.86 -7.19
CA GLU A 2 -11.14 17.01 -7.35
C GLU A 2 -11.29 18.06 -6.25
N LYS A 3 -12.52 18.53 -5.96
CA LYS A 3 -12.79 19.51 -4.89
C LYS A 3 -12.29 19.07 -3.51
N LEU A 4 -12.27 17.76 -3.23
CA LEU A 4 -11.79 17.22 -1.96
C LEU A 4 -10.25 17.21 -1.87
N PHE A 5 -9.59 17.32 -3.01
CA PHE A 5 -8.14 17.34 -3.14
C PHE A 5 -7.53 18.72 -3.33
N GLU A 6 -8.36 19.75 -3.36
CA GLU A 6 -7.88 21.13 -3.48
C GLU A 6 -6.86 21.46 -2.37
N GLY A 7 -5.67 21.93 -2.76
CA GLY A 7 -4.56 22.21 -1.85
C GLY A 7 -3.86 20.99 -1.23
N LYS A 8 -4.16 19.77 -1.70
CA LYS A 8 -3.53 18.53 -1.21
C LYS A 8 -2.66 17.88 -2.27
N GLN A 9 -1.70 17.08 -1.81
CA GLN A 9 -0.89 16.22 -2.68
C GLN A 9 -1.26 14.76 -2.45
N GLY A 10 -1.43 14.01 -3.54
CA GLY A 10 -1.76 12.60 -3.45
C GLY A 10 -2.42 12.04 -4.70
N ALA A 11 -2.97 10.86 -4.60
CA ALA A 11 -3.66 10.17 -5.68
C ALA A 11 -4.93 9.48 -5.20
N VAL A 12 -5.92 9.41 -6.07
CA VAL A 12 -7.12 8.59 -5.87
C VAL A 12 -7.36 7.77 -7.12
N ILE A 13 -7.56 6.48 -6.93
CA ILE A 13 -8.11 5.60 -7.94
C ILE A 13 -9.31 4.87 -7.35
N CYS A 14 -10.43 4.89 -8.06
CA CYS A 14 -11.62 4.13 -7.70
C CYS A 14 -11.94 3.19 -8.87
N MET A 15 -12.05 1.91 -8.57
CA MET A 15 -12.30 0.87 -9.57
C MET A 15 -13.52 0.04 -9.20
N HIS A 16 -14.30 -0.35 -10.19
CA HIS A 16 -15.35 -1.33 -10.00
C HIS A 16 -14.73 -2.72 -9.85
N PRO A 17 -14.97 -3.44 -8.73
CA PRO A 17 -14.18 -4.63 -8.37
C PRO A 17 -14.38 -5.81 -9.31
N LEU A 18 -15.55 -5.94 -9.96
CA LEU A 18 -15.85 -7.06 -10.85
C LEU A 18 -15.46 -6.80 -12.30
N SER A 19 -15.62 -5.57 -12.79
CA SER A 19 -15.36 -5.22 -14.19
C SER A 19 -13.97 -4.62 -14.42
N GLY A 20 -13.29 -4.14 -13.37
CA GLY A 20 -12.03 -3.42 -13.48
C GLY A 20 -12.17 -2.00 -14.04
N GLN A 21 -13.40 -1.52 -14.28
CA GLN A 21 -13.63 -0.16 -14.79
C GLN A 21 -13.13 0.88 -13.80
N VAL A 22 -12.36 1.85 -14.28
CA VAL A 22 -11.89 2.99 -13.49
C VAL A 22 -13.01 4.02 -13.42
N LEU A 23 -13.54 4.25 -12.23
CA LEU A 23 -14.64 5.19 -11.95
C LEU A 23 -14.13 6.57 -11.58
N ALA A 24 -12.96 6.65 -10.94
CA ALA A 24 -12.27 7.90 -10.66
C ALA A 24 -10.76 7.68 -10.73
N TYR A 25 -10.06 8.67 -11.27
CA TYR A 25 -8.62 8.69 -11.41
C TYR A 25 -8.13 10.12 -11.18
N LEU A 26 -7.38 10.34 -10.11
CA LEU A 26 -6.86 11.66 -9.75
C LEU A 26 -5.40 11.55 -9.30
N SER A 27 -4.58 12.42 -9.84
CA SER A 27 -3.23 12.70 -9.35
C SER A 27 -3.16 14.19 -9.03
N ALA A 28 -2.85 14.55 -7.80
CA ALA A 28 -2.80 15.95 -7.38
C ALA A 28 -1.44 16.30 -6.72
N PRO A 29 -0.89 17.52 -6.94
CA PRO A 29 -1.42 18.53 -7.86
C PRO A 29 -1.35 18.09 -9.32
N ASP A 30 -2.14 18.71 -10.16
CA ASP A 30 -2.23 18.49 -11.58
C ASP A 30 -1.80 19.76 -12.34
N TYR A 31 -1.76 19.69 -13.63
CA TYR A 31 -1.44 20.78 -14.53
C TYR A 31 -2.53 20.97 -15.57
N ASP A 32 -2.64 22.17 -16.14
CA ASP A 32 -3.62 22.46 -17.19
C ASP A 32 -3.23 21.75 -18.49
N LEU A 33 -4.04 20.75 -18.87
CA LEU A 33 -3.87 19.99 -20.13
C LEU A 33 -3.98 20.86 -21.37
N ASN A 34 -4.69 22.02 -21.32
CA ASN A 34 -4.78 22.94 -22.44
C ASN A 34 -3.42 23.56 -22.78
N SER A 35 -2.48 23.56 -21.86
CA SER A 35 -1.11 24.01 -22.11
C SER A 35 -0.38 23.17 -23.16
N PHE A 36 -0.89 21.95 -23.46
CA PHE A 36 -0.34 21.07 -24.51
C PHE A 36 -1.02 21.24 -25.88
N VAL A 37 -1.97 22.19 -26.00
CA VAL A 37 -2.53 22.55 -27.29
C VAL A 37 -1.52 23.42 -28.05
N GLY A 38 -0.57 22.77 -28.71
CA GLY A 38 0.58 23.38 -29.35
C GLY A 38 1.87 23.25 -28.51
N PRO A 39 2.94 23.96 -28.90
CA PRO A 39 4.19 23.94 -28.14
C PRO A 39 4.02 24.55 -26.77
N VAL A 40 4.38 23.82 -25.72
CA VAL A 40 4.34 24.32 -24.33
C VAL A 40 5.37 25.45 -24.18
N PRO A 41 4.97 26.65 -23.75
CA PRO A 41 5.90 27.74 -23.48
C PRO A 41 6.99 27.34 -22.48
N ARG A 42 8.25 27.68 -22.76
CA ARG A 42 9.39 27.25 -21.93
C ARG A 42 9.25 27.67 -20.47
N HIS A 43 8.72 28.86 -20.21
CA HIS A 43 8.53 29.33 -18.84
C HIS A 43 7.52 28.49 -18.04
N ILE A 44 6.46 27.96 -18.68
CA ILE A 44 5.47 27.06 -18.05
C ILE A 44 6.12 25.71 -17.78
N TRP A 45 6.84 25.16 -18.78
CA TRP A 45 7.57 23.90 -18.63
C TRP A 45 8.60 23.96 -17.50
N ASP A 46 9.39 25.04 -17.46
CA ASP A 46 10.39 25.26 -16.41
C ASP A 46 9.75 25.43 -15.02
N ALA A 47 8.57 26.10 -14.94
CA ALA A 47 7.82 26.24 -13.70
C ALA A 47 7.37 24.88 -13.15
N TRP A 48 6.77 24.02 -13.98
CA TRP A 48 6.36 22.68 -13.55
C TRP A 48 7.51 21.78 -13.12
N ASN A 49 8.67 21.87 -13.80
CA ASN A 49 9.84 21.06 -13.46
C ASN A 49 10.55 21.53 -12.18
N ARG A 50 10.40 22.81 -11.80
CA ARG A 50 10.97 23.38 -10.56
C ARG A 50 10.01 23.35 -9.37
N ASP A 51 8.76 23.00 -9.60
CA ASP A 51 7.75 22.93 -8.55
C ASP A 51 8.01 21.72 -7.66
N ASP A 52 8.29 21.96 -6.39
CA ASP A 52 8.51 20.92 -5.37
C ASP A 52 7.29 20.01 -5.19
N ALA A 53 6.12 20.45 -5.61
CA ALA A 53 4.90 19.66 -5.61
C ALA A 53 4.84 18.65 -6.79
N HIS A 54 5.77 18.74 -7.75
CA HIS A 54 5.89 17.82 -8.89
C HIS A 54 4.56 17.56 -9.62
N PRO A 55 3.92 18.56 -10.22
CA PRO A 55 2.61 18.39 -10.88
C PRO A 55 2.65 17.43 -12.07
N LEU A 56 3.78 17.28 -12.74
CA LEU A 56 3.97 16.35 -13.86
C LEU A 56 4.05 14.88 -13.42
N LEU A 57 4.23 14.60 -12.11
CA LEU A 57 4.29 13.24 -11.60
C LEU A 57 2.90 12.62 -11.56
N ASN A 58 2.66 11.58 -12.35
CA ASN A 58 1.44 10.79 -12.24
C ASN A 58 1.51 9.88 -11.01
N ARG A 59 0.98 10.38 -9.88
CA ARG A 59 1.05 9.70 -8.59
C ARG A 59 0.27 8.40 -8.52
N VAL A 60 -0.71 8.20 -9.39
CA VAL A 60 -1.50 6.96 -9.42
C VAL A 60 -0.66 5.78 -9.88
N ILE A 61 0.21 5.98 -10.89
CA ILE A 61 1.00 4.91 -11.51
C ILE A 61 2.50 4.98 -11.20
N GLN A 62 3.01 6.13 -10.80
CA GLN A 62 4.44 6.35 -10.53
C GLN A 62 4.72 6.59 -9.04
N GLY A 63 3.67 6.87 -8.24
CA GLY A 63 3.83 7.12 -6.82
C GLY A 63 4.20 5.85 -6.06
N LEU A 64 5.29 5.91 -5.28
CA LEU A 64 5.71 4.83 -4.40
C LEU A 64 5.31 5.18 -2.97
N TYR A 65 4.32 4.46 -2.45
CA TYR A 65 3.79 4.69 -1.11
C TYR A 65 3.95 3.44 -0.24
N PRO A 66 4.36 3.60 1.03
CA PRO A 66 4.34 2.48 1.97
C PRO A 66 2.92 1.96 2.13
N PRO A 67 2.67 0.66 1.90
CA PRO A 67 1.32 0.10 1.94
C PRO A 67 0.71 0.08 3.36
N GLY A 68 1.56 0.18 4.38
CA GLY A 68 1.11 0.21 5.76
C GLY A 68 0.31 -1.02 6.17
N SER A 69 -0.78 -0.80 7.02
CA SER A 69 -1.58 -1.91 7.58
C SER A 69 -2.35 -2.73 6.55
N THR A 70 -2.44 -2.29 5.29
CA THR A 70 -3.08 -3.08 4.22
C THR A 70 -2.31 -4.38 3.96
N MET A 71 -0.99 -4.38 4.16
CA MET A 71 -0.15 -5.56 4.03
C MET A 71 -0.40 -6.63 5.09
N LYS A 72 -1.08 -6.29 6.19
CA LYS A 72 -1.39 -7.26 7.25
C LYS A 72 -2.32 -8.38 6.78
N LEU A 73 -3.28 -8.05 5.92
CA LEU A 73 -4.19 -9.04 5.34
C LEU A 73 -3.44 -10.03 4.45
N ILE A 74 -2.49 -9.53 3.66
CA ILE A 74 -1.64 -10.36 2.80
C ILE A 74 -0.77 -11.28 3.65
N ALA A 75 -0.09 -10.72 4.68
CA ALA A 75 0.72 -11.50 5.60
C ALA A 75 -0.07 -12.61 6.32
N ALA A 76 -1.31 -12.31 6.74
CA ALA A 76 -2.20 -13.29 7.34
C ALA A 76 -2.55 -14.40 6.36
N ALA A 77 -3.01 -14.07 5.15
CA ALA A 77 -3.37 -15.04 4.12
C ALA A 77 -2.22 -16.00 3.81
N LEU A 78 -1.01 -15.46 3.59
CA LEU A 78 0.18 -16.23 3.27
C LEU A 78 0.62 -17.19 4.38
N THR A 79 0.61 -16.72 5.63
CA THR A 79 1.00 -17.57 6.75
C THR A 79 0.03 -18.71 6.99
N LEU A 80 -1.27 -18.49 6.72
CA LEU A 80 -2.30 -19.54 6.75
C LEU A 80 -2.14 -20.51 5.58
N GLU A 81 -1.98 -20.02 4.36
CA GLU A 81 -1.79 -20.84 3.16
C GLU A 81 -0.57 -21.76 3.30
N GLN A 82 0.54 -21.21 3.78
CA GLN A 82 1.77 -21.96 4.03
C GLN A 82 1.74 -22.79 5.32
N ARG A 83 0.64 -22.79 6.05
CA ARG A 83 0.47 -23.51 7.32
C ARG A 83 1.57 -23.20 8.35
N LYS A 84 2.12 -21.97 8.34
CA LYS A 84 3.17 -21.55 9.28
C LYS A 84 2.60 -21.27 10.66
N VAL A 85 1.34 -20.81 10.72
CA VAL A 85 0.58 -20.62 11.95
C VAL A 85 -0.88 -21.00 11.68
N SER A 86 -1.64 -21.25 12.74
CA SER A 86 -3.10 -21.33 12.69
C SER A 86 -3.74 -19.98 13.03
N GLU A 87 -4.99 -19.79 12.65
CA GLU A 87 -5.78 -18.60 13.04
C GLU A 87 -5.86 -18.39 14.54
N LYS A 88 -5.72 -19.50 15.32
CA LYS A 88 -5.75 -19.51 16.79
C LYS A 88 -4.41 -19.18 17.43
N TRP A 89 -3.34 -18.99 16.65
CA TRP A 89 -2.04 -18.60 17.20
C TRP A 89 -2.15 -17.27 17.93
N ILE A 90 -1.65 -17.24 19.17
CA ILE A 90 -1.79 -16.10 20.08
C ILE A 90 -0.44 -15.42 20.24
N VAL A 91 -0.44 -14.10 20.19
CA VAL A 91 0.68 -13.22 20.51
C VAL A 91 0.27 -12.29 21.65
N ASN A 92 1.17 -12.06 22.58
CA ASN A 92 0.96 -11.04 23.62
C ASN A 92 1.54 -9.70 23.15
N CYS A 93 0.66 -8.73 22.94
CA CYS A 93 1.04 -7.36 22.58
C CYS A 93 1.12 -6.49 23.82
N SER A 94 2.32 -6.18 24.26
CA SER A 94 2.61 -5.28 25.37
C SER A 94 2.84 -3.81 24.97
N GLY A 95 2.54 -3.47 23.70
CA GLY A 95 2.78 -2.13 23.16
C GLY A 95 4.12 -1.98 22.45
N ALA A 96 5.10 -2.83 22.74
CA ALA A 96 6.40 -2.84 22.09
C ALA A 96 6.91 -4.27 21.85
N TYR A 97 7.79 -4.43 20.87
CA TYR A 97 8.46 -5.67 20.53
C TYR A 97 9.88 -5.39 20.11
N THR A 98 10.85 -6.03 20.78
CA THR A 98 12.27 -5.86 20.46
C THR A 98 12.76 -7.04 19.63
N LEU A 99 13.43 -6.74 18.53
CA LEU A 99 14.08 -7.69 17.65
C LEU A 99 15.51 -7.24 17.39
N GLY A 100 16.48 -8.00 17.91
CA GLY A 100 17.86 -7.61 17.91
C GLY A 100 18.07 -6.32 18.73
N ASP A 101 18.67 -5.31 18.11
CA ASP A 101 18.94 -3.99 18.67
C ASP A 101 17.82 -2.95 18.45
N ARG A 102 16.70 -3.35 17.78
CA ARG A 102 15.61 -2.45 17.42
C ARG A 102 14.33 -2.77 18.18
N THR A 103 13.66 -1.72 18.65
CA THR A 103 12.34 -1.81 19.27
C THR A 103 11.28 -1.24 18.32
N PHE A 104 10.26 -2.04 18.06
CA PHE A 104 9.11 -1.70 17.23
C PHE A 104 7.89 -1.48 18.11
N HIS A 105 7.13 -0.42 17.84
CA HIS A 105 6.00 -0.04 18.66
C HIS A 105 4.66 -0.39 18.01
N CYS A 106 3.70 -0.77 18.84
CA CYS A 106 2.31 -0.79 18.45
C CYS A 106 1.75 0.64 18.49
N TRP A 107 0.72 0.89 17.70
CA TRP A 107 0.01 2.17 17.79
C TRP A 107 -0.70 2.36 19.15
N ASN A 108 -1.11 1.24 19.79
CA ASN A 108 -1.57 1.24 21.18
C ASN A 108 -0.37 1.01 22.10
N ALA A 109 0.09 2.07 22.75
CA ALA A 109 1.26 2.02 23.65
C ALA A 109 1.04 1.12 24.88
N GLY A 110 -0.22 0.98 25.37
CA GLY A 110 -0.58 0.05 26.44
C GLY A 110 -0.65 -1.41 26.01
N GLY A 111 -0.53 -1.68 24.70
CA GLY A 111 -0.67 -3.00 24.12
C GLY A 111 -2.14 -3.44 23.98
N HIS A 112 -2.32 -4.57 23.29
CA HIS A 112 -3.63 -5.20 23.08
C HIS A 112 -3.82 -6.46 23.95
N GLY A 113 -2.80 -6.81 24.76
CA GLY A 113 -2.79 -8.06 25.49
C GLY A 113 -2.65 -9.28 24.57
N LYS A 114 -3.23 -10.40 24.95
CA LYS A 114 -3.25 -11.63 24.17
C LYS A 114 -4.25 -11.51 23.02
N VAL A 115 -3.77 -11.56 21.79
CA VAL A 115 -4.59 -11.49 20.57
C VAL A 115 -4.31 -12.66 19.64
N ASN A 116 -5.36 -13.23 19.07
CA ASN A 116 -5.29 -14.15 17.93
C ASN A 116 -5.29 -13.37 16.60
N MET A 117 -5.24 -14.08 15.46
CA MET A 117 -5.17 -13.46 14.13
C MET A 117 -6.38 -12.55 13.86
N GLN A 118 -7.59 -12.99 14.16
CA GLN A 118 -8.81 -12.21 13.94
C GLN A 118 -8.79 -10.91 14.76
N GLN A 119 -8.48 -11.01 16.06
CA GLN A 119 -8.36 -9.84 16.94
C GLN A 119 -7.23 -8.91 16.49
N ALA A 120 -6.11 -9.46 16.03
CA ALA A 120 -4.98 -8.67 15.53
C ALA A 120 -5.32 -7.90 14.26
N ILE A 121 -6.12 -8.47 13.36
CA ILE A 121 -6.64 -7.77 12.18
C ILE A 121 -7.63 -6.68 12.62
N THR A 122 -8.60 -7.01 13.45
CA THR A 122 -9.63 -6.08 13.94
C THR A 122 -9.02 -4.86 14.61
N HIS A 123 -8.01 -5.07 15.46
CA HIS A 123 -7.33 -3.99 16.19
C HIS A 123 -6.10 -3.42 15.43
N SER A 124 -5.81 -3.92 14.24
CA SER A 124 -4.60 -3.56 13.50
C SER A 124 -3.32 -3.63 14.34
N CYS A 125 -3.17 -4.72 15.14
CA CYS A 125 -2.07 -4.89 16.07
C CYS A 125 -0.73 -5.06 15.36
N ASN A 126 0.19 -4.09 15.50
CA ASN A 126 1.49 -4.15 14.86
C ASN A 126 2.36 -5.30 15.39
N ILE A 127 2.36 -5.51 16.71
CA ILE A 127 3.21 -6.51 17.37
C ILE A 127 2.89 -7.94 16.92
N TYR A 128 1.60 -8.24 16.71
CA TYR A 128 1.19 -9.53 16.14
C TYR A 128 1.82 -9.75 14.79
N PHE A 129 1.71 -8.77 13.90
CA PHE A 129 2.20 -8.89 12.52
C PHE A 129 3.71 -8.83 12.40
N TYR A 130 4.43 -8.11 13.27
CA TYR A 130 5.89 -8.20 13.32
C TYR A 130 6.38 -9.61 13.68
N GLN A 131 5.70 -10.30 14.60
CA GLN A 131 6.04 -11.67 14.94
C GLN A 131 5.55 -12.68 13.89
N LEU A 132 4.39 -12.41 13.26
CA LEU A 132 3.85 -13.26 12.20
C LEU A 132 4.77 -13.32 10.99
N ILE A 133 5.28 -12.16 10.55
CA ILE A 133 6.13 -12.07 9.35
C ILE A 133 7.45 -12.83 9.51
N GLN A 134 7.96 -12.97 10.75
CA GLN A 134 9.15 -13.75 11.05
C GLN A 134 8.96 -15.27 10.86
N LYS A 135 7.70 -15.73 10.75
CA LYS A 135 7.38 -17.13 10.42
C LYS A 135 7.48 -17.41 8.93
N LEU A 136 7.52 -16.35 8.10
CA LEU A 136 7.72 -16.45 6.66
C LEU A 136 9.20 -16.32 6.32
N SER A 137 9.69 -17.11 5.36
CA SER A 137 11.01 -16.88 4.76
C SER A 137 10.90 -15.70 3.77
N PHE A 138 12.04 -15.04 3.51
CA PHE A 138 12.13 -13.94 2.55
C PHE A 138 11.69 -14.39 1.13
N GLU A 139 12.06 -15.61 0.71
CA GLU A 139 11.65 -16.18 -0.57
C GLU A 139 10.13 -16.35 -0.66
N ASN A 140 9.52 -16.83 0.42
CA ASN A 140 8.07 -16.98 0.49
C ASN A 140 7.35 -15.63 0.47
N TRP A 141 7.96 -14.58 1.02
CA TRP A 141 7.44 -13.22 0.95
C TRP A 141 7.48 -12.66 -0.49
N LYS A 142 8.58 -12.84 -1.20
CA LYS A 142 8.69 -12.45 -2.63
C LYS A 142 7.65 -13.14 -3.52
N LEU A 143 7.44 -14.44 -3.32
CA LEU A 143 6.41 -15.19 -4.06
C LEU A 143 5.01 -14.63 -3.82
N SER A 144 4.76 -14.04 -2.67
CA SER A 144 3.48 -13.47 -2.30
C SER A 144 3.16 -12.14 -2.99
N GLU A 145 4.16 -11.32 -3.22
CA GLU A 145 3.99 -10.12 -4.04
C GLU A 145 3.52 -10.51 -5.46
N LEU A 146 4.05 -11.61 -5.99
CA LEU A 146 3.64 -12.16 -7.28
C LEU A 146 2.18 -12.68 -7.26
N ILE A 147 1.77 -13.36 -6.18
CA ILE A 147 0.42 -13.94 -6.04
C ILE A 147 -0.63 -12.84 -5.88
N VAL A 148 -0.35 -11.78 -5.12
CA VAL A 148 -1.29 -10.66 -4.97
C VAL A 148 -1.49 -9.92 -6.29
N ILE A 149 -0.45 -9.80 -7.10
CA ILE A 149 -0.53 -9.23 -8.46
C ILE A 149 -1.31 -10.16 -9.40
N LEU A 150 -1.22 -11.48 -9.22
CA LEU A 150 -1.88 -12.49 -10.06
C LEU A 150 -3.32 -12.81 -9.63
N CYS A 151 -3.71 -12.56 -8.38
CA CYS A 151 -5.08 -12.74 -7.89
C CYS A 151 -6.05 -11.61 -8.26
N ILE A 152 -5.62 -10.63 -9.02
CA ILE A 152 -6.55 -9.77 -9.76
C ILE A 152 -7.15 -10.64 -10.87
N PRO A 153 -8.48 -10.86 -10.91
CA PRO A 153 -9.09 -11.73 -11.91
C PRO A 153 -8.60 -11.35 -13.29
N SER A 154 -8.02 -12.31 -14.00
CA SER A 154 -7.46 -12.14 -15.34
C SER A 154 -8.57 -11.92 -16.36
N THR A 155 -9.23 -10.79 -16.33
CA THR A 155 -9.99 -10.27 -17.47
C THR A 155 -9.05 -9.41 -18.31
N GLY A 156 -8.14 -10.06 -19.03
CA GLY A 156 -7.52 -9.48 -20.22
C GLY A 156 -6.38 -8.47 -20.07
N TRP A 157 -5.83 -8.20 -18.86
CA TRP A 157 -4.71 -7.27 -18.68
C TRP A 157 -3.41 -8.04 -18.37
N SER A 158 -2.56 -8.12 -19.38
CA SER A 158 -1.18 -8.59 -19.20
C SER A 158 -0.37 -7.47 -18.56
N LEU A 159 -0.14 -7.55 -17.25
CA LEU A 159 0.88 -6.75 -16.59
C LEU A 159 2.25 -7.25 -17.04
N ARG A 160 2.90 -6.51 -17.92
CA ARG A 160 4.33 -6.71 -18.19
C ARG A 160 5.09 -6.23 -16.96
N LEU A 161 5.68 -7.16 -16.24
CA LEU A 161 6.69 -6.86 -15.23
C LEU A 161 7.88 -6.22 -15.94
N PHE A 162 8.22 -5.01 -15.56
CA PHE A 162 9.47 -4.38 -15.97
C PHE A 162 10.61 -5.05 -15.21
N ASN A 163 11.59 -5.55 -15.97
CA ASN A 163 12.92 -5.93 -15.48
C ASN A 163 13.68 -4.70 -15.02
#